data_e7f42673b27be16c4e97659dbabe4f0b
#
_entry.id   e7f42673b27be16c4e97659dbabe4f0b
#
_cell.length_a   1.000
_cell.length_b   1.000
_cell.length_c   1.000
_cell.angle_alpha   90.00
_cell.angle_beta   90.00
_cell.angle_gamma   90.00
#
_symmetry.space_group_name_H-M   'P 1'
#
loop_
_entity.id
_entity.type
_entity.pdbx_description
1 polymer ?
#
loop_
_entity_poly.entity_id
_entity_poly.type
_entity_poly.pdbx_seq_one_letter_code
_entity_poly.pdbx_strand_id
1 'polypeptide(L)'
;MPALTIVGAGVAGCALAALLDPHRFDITLIEQRPDRVELGTAFGIWPFALKVLDDMGIGDRLRADGVPAGDGELYDGSGRRLAAVPGPDVLLIPRTSVLAALAEAIPPGVRRVTARVEDPGALDGDLVIAADGARSVIRRRVWGQAPRHTGVWALRGVLADPGFADGKMREYWSPDGVVGISRHAGPSTNWYATLTAAAPDVADALTLARRTYAAHPDQVRRVLAAATPTDTGWHEILEARATTRLVRGRYVLVGDAAHAMSPHLGRGACESLADADVLARALTTAGLDGVRAYERARLVMPQLTRMASAGLRRLSASGPTTYGVVRALTRAG
;
A
#
# COMPACT_ATOMS: atom_id res chain seq x y z
N MET A 1 -3.10 27.88 -19.02
CA MET A 1 -3.33 27.05 -17.80
C MET A 1 -2.00 26.40 -17.44
N PRO A 2 -1.67 26.28 -16.15
CA PRO A 2 -0.48 25.54 -15.75
C PRO A 2 -0.56 24.08 -16.19
N ALA A 3 0.53 23.57 -16.75
CA ALA A 3 0.63 22.18 -17.22
C ALA A 3 1.15 21.27 -16.10
N LEU A 4 0.40 20.22 -15.77
CA LEU A 4 0.72 19.25 -14.74
C LEU A 4 0.95 17.87 -15.37
N THR A 5 2.12 17.29 -15.16
CA THR A 5 2.42 15.93 -15.61
C THR A 5 2.48 14.99 -14.40
N ILE A 6 1.53 14.06 -14.30
CA ILE A 6 1.46 13.03 -13.26
C ILE A 6 2.05 11.74 -13.84
N VAL A 7 3.07 11.19 -13.21
CA VAL A 7 3.74 9.95 -13.66
C VAL A 7 3.36 8.81 -12.74
N GLY A 8 2.64 7.83 -13.27
CA GLY A 8 2.12 6.65 -12.60
C GLY A 8 0.62 6.73 -12.29
N ALA A 9 -0.16 5.76 -12.77
CA ALA A 9 -1.59 5.61 -12.54
C ALA A 9 -1.91 4.59 -11.43
N GLY A 10 -1.13 4.61 -10.34
CA GLY A 10 -1.46 3.93 -9.09
C GLY A 10 -2.46 4.73 -8.24
N VAL A 11 -2.63 4.34 -6.97
CA VAL A 11 -3.58 5.00 -6.04
C VAL A 11 -3.34 6.52 -5.97
N ALA A 12 -2.09 6.96 -5.76
CA ALA A 12 -1.78 8.39 -5.62
C ALA A 12 -2.04 9.17 -6.92
N GLY A 13 -1.59 8.63 -8.07
CA GLY A 13 -1.71 9.33 -9.35
C GLY A 13 -3.14 9.40 -9.86
N CYS A 14 -3.91 8.31 -9.77
CA CYS A 14 -5.33 8.31 -10.14
C CYS A 14 -6.15 9.22 -9.22
N ALA A 15 -5.93 9.15 -7.89
CA ALA A 15 -6.64 10.00 -6.95
C ALA A 15 -6.34 11.49 -7.21
N LEU A 16 -5.08 11.84 -7.44
CA LEU A 16 -4.71 13.22 -7.74
C LEU A 16 -5.33 13.70 -9.08
N ALA A 17 -5.24 12.88 -10.12
CA ALA A 17 -5.84 13.21 -11.41
C ALA A 17 -7.37 13.38 -11.34
N ALA A 18 -8.04 12.62 -10.45
CA ALA A 18 -9.47 12.73 -10.22
C ALA A 18 -9.88 13.95 -9.38
N LEU A 19 -9.00 14.42 -8.48
CA LEU A 19 -9.27 15.57 -7.61
C LEU A 19 -8.94 16.93 -8.25
N LEU A 20 -8.16 16.93 -9.31
CA LEU A 20 -7.78 18.17 -9.99
C LEU A 20 -8.80 18.58 -11.06
N ASP A 21 -9.08 19.88 -11.15
CA ASP A 21 -10.00 20.44 -12.13
C ASP A 21 -9.29 20.69 -13.48
N PRO A 22 -9.67 19.97 -14.56
CA PRO A 22 -9.07 20.15 -15.89
C PRO A 22 -9.42 21.48 -16.55
N HIS A 23 -10.38 22.27 -16.02
CA HIS A 23 -10.60 23.64 -16.46
C HIS A 23 -9.59 24.66 -15.88
N ARG A 24 -8.84 24.24 -14.86
CA ARG A 24 -7.81 25.08 -14.20
C ARG A 24 -6.40 24.65 -14.53
N PHE A 25 -6.20 23.38 -14.87
CA PHE A 25 -4.90 22.79 -15.15
C PHE A 25 -4.94 21.94 -16.42
N ASP A 26 -3.88 22.02 -17.23
CA ASP A 26 -3.65 21.06 -18.33
C ASP A 26 -2.99 19.80 -17.74
N ILE A 27 -3.76 18.73 -17.60
CA ILE A 27 -3.34 17.55 -16.85
C ILE A 27 -2.99 16.41 -17.79
N THR A 28 -1.79 15.87 -17.68
CA THR A 28 -1.35 14.65 -18.36
C THR A 28 -1.04 13.58 -17.32
N LEU A 29 -1.69 12.43 -17.42
CA LEU A 29 -1.41 11.23 -16.63
C LEU A 29 -0.68 10.20 -17.49
N ILE A 30 0.57 9.85 -17.11
CA ILE A 30 1.42 8.90 -17.81
C ILE A 30 1.46 7.58 -17.03
N GLU A 31 1.15 6.47 -17.70
CA GLU A 31 1.27 5.12 -17.13
C GLU A 31 1.97 4.17 -18.11
N GLN A 32 2.92 3.37 -17.63
CA GLN A 32 3.67 2.44 -18.46
C GLN A 32 2.92 1.15 -18.79
N ARG A 33 1.97 0.74 -17.93
CA ARG A 33 1.23 -0.54 -18.01
C ARG A 33 -0.23 -0.34 -17.60
N PRO A 34 -1.04 0.35 -18.42
CA PRO A 34 -2.45 0.64 -18.09
C PRO A 34 -3.28 -0.65 -17.96
N ASP A 35 -2.92 -1.70 -18.71
CA ASP A 35 -3.65 -2.98 -18.73
C ASP A 35 -3.10 -4.00 -17.72
N ARG A 36 -2.33 -3.54 -16.73
CA ARG A 36 -1.81 -4.44 -15.70
C ARG A 36 -2.94 -5.09 -14.90
N VAL A 37 -2.98 -6.42 -14.95
CA VAL A 37 -3.89 -7.19 -14.11
C VAL A 37 -3.42 -7.10 -12.65
N GLU A 38 -4.28 -6.52 -11.81
CA GLU A 38 -4.05 -6.48 -10.36
C GLU A 38 -4.66 -7.72 -9.71
N LEU A 39 -3.93 -8.28 -8.76
CA LEU A 39 -4.50 -9.32 -7.89
C LEU A 39 -5.54 -8.68 -6.97
N GLY A 40 -6.64 -9.38 -6.78
CA GLY A 40 -7.78 -8.92 -5.98
C GLY A 40 -7.53 -8.81 -4.46
N THR A 41 -6.29 -8.85 -3.99
CA THR A 41 -5.96 -8.69 -2.56
C THR A 41 -6.50 -7.36 -2.01
N ALA A 42 -6.79 -7.29 -0.71
CA ALA A 42 -7.40 -6.11 -0.13
C ALA A 42 -6.39 -5.02 0.25
N PHE A 43 -6.86 -3.76 0.17
CA PHE A 43 -6.31 -2.63 0.93
C PHE A 43 -7.06 -2.49 2.26
N GLY A 44 -6.35 -2.22 3.34
CA GLY A 44 -6.94 -1.70 4.56
C GLY A 44 -7.14 -0.18 4.43
N ILE A 45 -8.38 0.27 4.33
CA ILE A 45 -8.71 1.69 4.21
C ILE A 45 -9.14 2.22 5.57
N TRP A 46 -8.31 3.11 6.11
CA TRP A 46 -8.53 3.78 7.40
C TRP A 46 -9.54 4.94 7.27
N PRO A 47 -10.23 5.35 8.34
CA PRO A 47 -11.28 6.38 8.27
C PRO A 47 -10.85 7.68 7.59
N PHE A 48 -9.63 8.18 7.85
CA PHE A 48 -9.14 9.41 7.21
C PHE A 48 -8.97 9.29 5.69
N ALA A 49 -8.62 8.10 5.20
CA ALA A 49 -8.50 7.83 3.77
C ALA A 49 -9.87 7.53 3.14
N LEU A 50 -10.77 6.90 3.89
CA LEU A 50 -12.15 6.70 3.46
C LEU A 50 -12.86 8.05 3.26
N LYS A 51 -12.59 9.03 4.15
CA LYS A 51 -13.09 10.39 3.96
C LYS A 51 -12.65 11.02 2.65
N VAL A 52 -11.42 10.80 2.19
CA VAL A 52 -10.96 11.29 0.88
C VAL A 52 -11.79 10.66 -0.24
N LEU A 53 -12.07 9.36 -0.15
CA LEU A 53 -12.92 8.66 -1.13
C LEU A 53 -14.38 9.14 -1.09
N ASP A 54 -14.90 9.52 0.10
CA ASP A 54 -16.21 10.14 0.25
C ASP A 54 -16.25 11.52 -0.43
N ASP A 55 -15.24 12.37 -0.17
CA ASP A 55 -15.13 13.70 -0.79
C ASP A 55 -15.01 13.60 -2.32
N MET A 56 -14.51 12.48 -2.87
CA MET A 56 -14.48 12.17 -4.30
C MET A 56 -15.81 11.60 -4.84
N GLY A 57 -16.81 11.32 -3.98
CA GLY A 57 -18.09 10.73 -4.37
C GLY A 57 -18.07 9.24 -4.69
N ILE A 58 -16.97 8.53 -4.38
CA ILE A 58 -16.82 7.09 -4.65
C ILE A 58 -16.86 6.22 -3.38
N GLY A 59 -16.97 6.84 -2.19
CA GLY A 59 -16.89 6.16 -0.91
C GLY A 59 -17.97 5.12 -0.69
N ASP A 60 -19.24 5.43 -1.02
CA ASP A 60 -20.37 4.50 -0.81
C ASP A 60 -20.25 3.23 -1.66
N ARG A 61 -19.86 3.37 -2.92
CA ARG A 61 -19.57 2.23 -3.79
C ARG A 61 -18.48 1.35 -3.19
N LEU A 62 -17.40 1.95 -2.70
CA LEU A 62 -16.27 1.21 -2.11
C LEU A 62 -16.62 0.56 -0.78
N ARG A 63 -17.55 1.15 0.00
CA ARG A 63 -18.10 0.48 1.20
C ARG A 63 -18.91 -0.76 0.85
N ALA A 64 -19.68 -0.72 -0.24
CA ALA A 64 -20.44 -1.87 -0.70
C ALA A 64 -19.53 -3.04 -1.14
N ASP A 65 -18.37 -2.73 -1.69
CA ASP A 65 -17.36 -3.71 -2.11
C ASP A 65 -16.46 -4.18 -0.95
N GLY A 66 -16.49 -3.51 0.20
CA GLY A 66 -15.59 -3.74 1.33
C GLY A 66 -16.20 -4.59 2.43
N VAL A 67 -15.34 -5.09 3.31
CA VAL A 67 -15.74 -5.75 4.56
C VAL A 67 -14.96 -5.16 5.74
N PRO A 68 -15.57 -5.03 6.95
CA PRO A 68 -14.83 -4.62 8.13
C PRO A 68 -13.65 -5.56 8.41
N ALA A 69 -12.52 -5.02 8.84
CA ALA A 69 -11.34 -5.82 9.19
C ALA A 69 -11.62 -6.80 10.35
N GLY A 70 -12.57 -6.45 11.21
CA GLY A 70 -12.90 -7.21 12.41
C GLY A 70 -11.83 -7.13 13.51
N ASP A 71 -12.01 -7.88 14.58
CA ASP A 71 -11.03 -7.95 15.66
C ASP A 71 -9.74 -8.62 15.20
N GLY A 72 -8.61 -8.09 15.67
CA GLY A 72 -7.29 -8.62 15.42
C GLY A 72 -6.88 -9.65 16.49
N GLU A 73 -6.33 -10.75 16.06
CA GLU A 73 -5.68 -11.72 16.95
C GLU A 73 -4.25 -11.95 16.51
N LEU A 74 -3.33 -11.76 17.43
CA LEU A 74 -1.91 -11.96 17.20
C LEU A 74 -1.42 -13.22 17.87
N TYR A 75 -0.73 -14.08 17.14
CA TYR A 75 -0.20 -15.35 17.59
C TYR A 75 1.32 -15.44 17.34
N ASP A 76 2.01 -16.25 18.10
CA ASP A 76 3.36 -16.69 17.73
C ASP A 76 3.31 -17.86 16.73
N GLY A 77 4.47 -18.24 16.18
CA GLY A 77 4.59 -19.34 15.22
C GLY A 77 4.13 -20.71 15.76
N SER A 78 4.03 -20.89 17.08
CA SER A 78 3.48 -22.10 17.69
C SER A 78 1.96 -22.10 17.83
N GLY A 79 1.30 -20.98 17.52
CA GLY A 79 -0.15 -20.80 17.69
C GLY A 79 -0.56 -20.33 19.08
N ARG A 80 0.38 -19.90 19.93
CA ARG A 80 0.06 -19.29 21.22
C ARG A 80 -0.34 -17.83 21.01
N ARG A 81 -1.52 -17.44 21.50
CA ARG A 81 -2.01 -16.07 21.39
C ARG A 81 -1.14 -15.09 22.18
N LEU A 82 -0.64 -14.08 21.50
CA LEU A 82 0.15 -12.97 22.03
C LEU A 82 -0.74 -11.81 22.47
N ALA A 83 -1.70 -11.44 21.62
CA ALA A 83 -2.61 -10.33 21.85
C ALA A 83 -3.95 -10.56 21.18
N ALA A 84 -4.99 -9.91 21.73
CA ALA A 84 -6.22 -9.58 21.01
C ALA A 84 -6.31 -8.07 20.95
N VAL A 85 -6.58 -7.53 19.76
CA VAL A 85 -6.70 -6.10 19.51
C VAL A 85 -8.12 -5.85 19.03
N PRO A 86 -8.88 -4.96 19.67
CA PRO A 86 -10.19 -4.56 19.15
C PRO A 86 -10.04 -4.14 17.69
N GLY A 87 -11.00 -4.52 16.87
CA GLY A 87 -10.96 -4.25 15.43
C GLY A 87 -10.79 -2.75 15.18
N PRO A 88 -9.76 -2.33 14.45
CA PRO A 88 -9.69 -0.94 14.02
C PRO A 88 -10.88 -0.66 13.10
N ASP A 89 -11.33 0.58 13.09
CA ASP A 89 -12.35 1.05 12.16
C ASP A 89 -11.76 1.13 10.74
N VAL A 90 -11.37 -0.04 10.22
CA VAL A 90 -10.70 -0.22 8.93
C VAL A 90 -11.57 -1.09 8.04
N LEU A 91 -11.74 -0.64 6.81
CA LEU A 91 -12.45 -1.38 5.78
C LEU A 91 -11.44 -2.08 4.85
N LEU A 92 -11.58 -3.39 4.69
CA LEU A 92 -10.81 -4.17 3.73
C LEU A 92 -11.54 -4.11 2.39
N ILE A 93 -10.96 -3.40 1.42
CA ILE A 93 -11.55 -3.22 0.09
C ILE A 93 -10.63 -3.87 -0.95
N PRO A 94 -11.17 -4.66 -1.91
CA PRO A 94 -10.37 -5.21 -2.99
C PRO A 94 -9.57 -4.11 -3.72
N ARG A 95 -8.29 -4.35 -3.97
CA ARG A 95 -7.41 -3.40 -4.69
C ARG A 95 -7.96 -3.06 -6.07
N THR A 96 -8.54 -4.04 -6.73
CA THR A 96 -9.20 -3.89 -8.05
C THR A 96 -10.35 -2.90 -7.98
N SER A 97 -11.23 -2.98 -6.97
CA SER A 97 -12.34 -2.05 -6.77
C SER A 97 -11.84 -0.62 -6.53
N VAL A 98 -10.83 -0.44 -5.68
CA VAL A 98 -10.27 0.89 -5.40
C VAL A 98 -9.65 1.51 -6.65
N LEU A 99 -8.83 0.75 -7.39
CA LEU A 99 -8.16 1.27 -8.58
C LEU A 99 -9.16 1.55 -9.72
N ALA A 100 -10.16 0.69 -9.92
CA ALA A 100 -11.22 0.91 -10.90
C ALA A 100 -12.03 2.18 -10.58
N ALA A 101 -12.49 2.33 -9.34
CA ALA A 101 -13.25 3.51 -8.92
C ALA A 101 -12.44 4.81 -9.07
N LEU A 102 -11.15 4.78 -8.72
CA LEU A 102 -10.26 5.93 -8.91
C LEU A 102 -10.06 6.26 -10.39
N ALA A 103 -9.87 5.25 -11.25
CA ALA A 103 -9.67 5.45 -12.68
C ALA A 103 -10.93 5.98 -13.38
N GLU A 104 -12.11 5.54 -12.97
CA GLU A 104 -13.41 6.00 -13.45
C GLU A 104 -13.72 7.45 -13.00
N ALA A 105 -13.24 7.84 -11.80
CA ALA A 105 -13.43 9.19 -11.28
C ALA A 105 -12.57 10.25 -11.98
N ILE A 106 -11.58 9.86 -12.80
CA ILE A 106 -10.72 10.82 -13.52
C ILE A 106 -11.53 11.54 -14.60
N PRO A 107 -11.62 12.89 -14.58
CA PRO A 107 -12.37 13.65 -15.56
C PRO A 107 -11.91 13.41 -17.01
N PRO A 108 -12.81 13.50 -18.00
CA PRO A 108 -12.47 13.27 -19.41
C PRO A 108 -11.48 14.30 -19.98
N GLY A 109 -11.34 15.47 -19.34
CA GLY A 109 -10.35 16.49 -19.72
C GLY A 109 -8.89 16.13 -19.36
N VAL A 110 -8.65 15.06 -18.60
CA VAL A 110 -7.29 14.59 -18.30
C VAL A 110 -6.75 13.76 -19.46
N ARG A 111 -5.64 14.19 -20.02
CA ARG A 111 -4.95 13.44 -21.09
C ARG A 111 -4.23 12.23 -20.52
N ARG A 112 -4.58 11.03 -20.97
CA ARG A 112 -3.94 9.77 -20.57
C ARG A 112 -2.91 9.35 -21.65
N VAL A 113 -1.69 9.03 -21.22
CA VAL A 113 -0.59 8.63 -22.11
C VAL A 113 0.00 7.31 -21.61
N THR A 114 0.07 6.32 -22.51
CA THR A 114 0.78 5.08 -22.24
C THR A 114 2.23 5.24 -22.63
N ALA A 115 3.11 5.40 -21.64
CA ALA A 115 4.55 5.54 -21.85
C ALA A 115 5.33 5.13 -20.60
N ARG A 116 6.56 4.68 -20.82
CA ARG A 116 7.55 4.47 -19.77
C ARG A 116 8.44 5.70 -19.66
N VAL A 117 8.48 6.29 -18.46
CA VAL A 117 9.37 7.41 -18.17
C VAL A 117 10.76 6.87 -17.77
N GLU A 118 11.78 7.20 -18.54
CA GLU A 118 13.18 6.83 -18.27
C GLU A 118 14.02 8.05 -17.88
N ASP A 119 13.73 9.18 -18.49
CA ASP A 119 14.37 10.48 -18.20
C ASP A 119 13.31 11.50 -17.75
N PRO A 120 13.30 11.88 -16.46
CA PRO A 120 12.42 12.95 -16.00
C PRO A 120 12.69 14.32 -16.61
N GLY A 121 13.90 14.56 -17.10
CA GLY A 121 14.28 15.82 -17.77
C GLY A 121 13.54 16.06 -19.07
N ALA A 122 13.15 14.99 -19.76
CA ALA A 122 12.41 15.03 -21.02
C ALA A 122 10.88 15.23 -20.85
N LEU A 123 10.38 15.25 -19.61
CA LEU A 123 8.96 15.46 -19.35
C LEU A 123 8.60 16.94 -19.51
N ASP A 124 7.48 17.20 -20.17
CA ASP A 124 6.88 18.52 -20.24
C ASP A 124 6.08 18.85 -18.97
N GLY A 125 5.75 20.12 -18.78
CA GLY A 125 4.89 20.60 -17.70
C GLY A 125 5.58 21.57 -16.74
N ASP A 126 4.79 22.48 -16.21
CA ASP A 126 5.22 23.43 -15.17
C ASP A 126 5.49 22.71 -13.84
N LEU A 127 4.77 21.59 -13.60
CA LEU A 127 4.94 20.71 -12.45
C LEU A 127 4.91 19.26 -12.90
N VAL A 128 5.85 18.47 -12.37
CA VAL A 128 5.93 17.02 -12.59
C VAL A 128 5.72 16.29 -11.27
N ILE A 129 4.64 15.53 -11.18
CA ILE A 129 4.25 14.80 -9.97
C ILE A 129 4.69 13.34 -10.11
N ALA A 130 5.62 12.93 -9.27
CA ALA A 130 6.12 11.56 -9.21
C ALA A 130 5.17 10.69 -8.35
N ALA A 131 4.28 9.97 -9.02
CA ALA A 131 3.41 8.92 -8.46
C ALA A 131 3.83 7.52 -8.97
N ASP A 132 5.08 7.38 -9.41
CA ASP A 132 5.67 6.23 -10.10
C ASP A 132 6.13 5.10 -9.15
N GLY A 133 5.64 5.15 -7.89
CA GLY A 133 5.71 4.05 -6.94
C GLY A 133 7.08 3.86 -6.27
N ALA A 134 7.23 2.76 -5.55
CA ALA A 134 8.41 2.48 -4.73
C ALA A 134 9.73 2.44 -5.51
N ARG A 135 9.69 2.12 -6.81
CA ARG A 135 10.87 2.13 -7.71
C ARG A 135 11.00 3.41 -8.53
N SER A 136 10.47 4.54 -8.04
CA SER A 136 10.42 5.83 -8.71
C SER A 136 11.70 6.18 -9.44
N VAL A 137 11.57 6.38 -10.75
CA VAL A 137 12.66 6.87 -11.62
C VAL A 137 12.94 8.34 -11.32
N ILE A 138 11.88 9.12 -11.09
CA ILE A 138 11.97 10.54 -10.77
C ILE A 138 12.72 10.74 -9.45
N ARG A 139 12.36 10.00 -8.40
CA ARG A 139 13.08 10.08 -7.12
C ARG A 139 14.55 9.71 -7.28
N ARG A 140 14.85 8.66 -8.01
CA ARG A 140 16.23 8.23 -8.23
C ARG A 140 17.04 9.28 -8.97
N ARG A 141 16.49 9.88 -10.04
CA ARG A 141 17.21 10.85 -10.88
C ARG A 141 17.32 12.23 -10.24
N VAL A 142 16.24 12.72 -9.61
CA VAL A 142 16.16 14.09 -9.08
C VAL A 142 16.62 14.17 -7.61
N TRP A 143 16.32 13.16 -6.78
CA TRP A 143 16.75 13.12 -5.37
C TRP A 143 18.03 12.33 -5.16
N GLY A 144 18.51 11.57 -6.14
CA GLY A 144 19.66 10.68 -6.00
C GLY A 144 19.39 9.52 -5.03
N GLN A 145 18.12 9.14 -4.86
CA GLN A 145 17.71 8.17 -3.85
C GLN A 145 17.03 6.95 -4.46
N ALA A 146 17.73 5.83 -4.50
CA ALA A 146 17.12 4.53 -4.78
C ALA A 146 16.36 4.02 -3.54
N PRO A 147 15.31 3.18 -3.71
CA PRO A 147 14.64 2.53 -2.60
C PRO A 147 15.63 1.64 -1.82
N ARG A 148 15.31 1.40 -0.55
CA ARG A 148 16.04 0.46 0.28
C ARG A 148 15.39 -0.92 0.17
N HIS A 149 16.17 -1.92 -0.18
CA HIS A 149 15.77 -3.31 -0.11
C HIS A 149 15.73 -3.76 1.36
N THR A 150 14.60 -4.32 1.79
CA THR A 150 14.47 -4.79 3.19
C THR A 150 15.05 -6.17 3.43
N GLY A 151 15.30 -6.92 2.36
CA GLY A 151 15.62 -8.35 2.39
C GLY A 151 14.40 -9.22 2.68
N VAL A 152 13.19 -8.63 2.68
CA VAL A 152 11.94 -9.34 2.92
C VAL A 152 11.08 -9.30 1.68
N TRP A 153 10.47 -10.42 1.37
CA TRP A 153 9.55 -10.62 0.26
C TRP A 153 8.16 -10.96 0.78
N ALA A 154 7.13 -10.59 0.06
CA ALA A 154 5.74 -10.86 0.42
C ALA A 154 5.02 -11.67 -0.66
N LEU A 155 4.45 -12.79 -0.26
CA LEU A 155 3.38 -13.48 -0.95
C LEU A 155 2.05 -12.86 -0.52
N ARG A 156 1.13 -12.69 -1.44
CA ARG A 156 -0.24 -12.22 -1.17
C ARG A 156 -1.21 -12.88 -2.10
N GLY A 157 -2.34 -13.30 -1.60
CA GLY A 157 -3.36 -13.96 -2.41
C GLY A 157 -4.75 -13.86 -1.85
N VAL A 158 -5.70 -14.29 -2.67
CA VAL A 158 -7.11 -14.46 -2.30
C VAL A 158 -7.51 -15.88 -2.63
N LEU A 159 -8.04 -16.59 -1.65
CA LEU A 159 -8.62 -17.91 -1.84
C LEU A 159 -10.14 -17.78 -2.01
N ALA A 160 -10.68 -18.43 -3.02
CA ALA A 160 -12.14 -18.49 -3.25
C ALA A 160 -12.83 -19.46 -2.27
N ASP A 161 -12.49 -19.36 -0.99
CA ASP A 161 -13.03 -20.15 0.12
C ASP A 161 -13.05 -19.28 1.39
N PRO A 162 -14.21 -19.04 1.99
CA PRO A 162 -14.32 -18.27 3.24
C PRO A 162 -13.89 -19.07 4.48
N GLY A 163 -13.72 -20.40 4.37
CA GLY A 163 -13.49 -21.31 5.49
C GLY A 163 -12.14 -21.13 6.21
N PHE A 164 -11.27 -20.27 5.70
CA PHE A 164 -10.00 -19.95 6.35
C PHE A 164 -10.07 -18.73 7.28
N ALA A 165 -11.12 -17.89 7.16
CA ALA A 165 -11.29 -16.68 7.97
C ALA A 165 -12.66 -16.67 8.64
N ASP A 166 -12.69 -16.67 9.98
CA ASP A 166 -13.88 -16.70 10.82
C ASP A 166 -14.37 -15.32 11.27
N GLY A 167 -14.10 -14.29 10.45
CA GLY A 167 -14.48 -12.90 10.76
C GLY A 167 -13.43 -12.11 11.50
N LYS A 168 -12.34 -12.72 11.89
CA LYS A 168 -11.21 -12.06 12.56
C LYS A 168 -10.01 -11.91 11.63
N MET A 169 -9.21 -10.89 11.88
CA MET A 169 -7.89 -10.75 11.27
C MET A 169 -6.87 -11.43 12.17
N ARG A 170 -6.18 -12.45 11.67
CA ARG A 170 -5.13 -13.16 12.41
C ARG A 170 -3.77 -12.94 11.80
N GLU A 171 -2.80 -12.65 12.64
CA GLU A 171 -1.39 -12.67 12.28
C GLU A 171 -0.61 -13.66 13.13
N TYR A 172 0.27 -14.40 12.47
CA TYR A 172 1.21 -15.34 13.07
C TYR A 172 2.61 -14.81 12.89
N TRP A 173 3.25 -14.45 14.00
CA TRP A 173 4.59 -13.87 14.03
C TRP A 173 5.62 -14.93 14.36
N SER A 174 6.71 -14.96 13.59
CA SER A 174 7.84 -15.85 13.84
C SER A 174 9.15 -15.22 13.34
N PRO A 175 10.32 -15.72 13.78
CA PRO A 175 11.61 -15.31 13.20
C PRO A 175 11.68 -15.52 11.69
N ASP A 176 10.92 -16.46 11.16
CA ASP A 176 10.88 -16.78 9.72
C ASP A 176 10.06 -15.76 8.92
N GLY A 177 9.20 -15.00 9.60
CA GLY A 177 8.34 -13.97 9.03
C GLY A 177 6.94 -13.93 9.63
N VAL A 178 6.01 -13.35 8.90
CA VAL A 178 4.62 -13.13 9.30
C VAL A 178 3.69 -13.80 8.31
N VAL A 179 2.65 -14.46 8.81
CA VAL A 179 1.51 -14.89 7.99
C VAL A 179 0.26 -14.20 8.51
N GLY A 180 -0.48 -13.52 7.63
CA GLY A 180 -1.74 -12.88 7.94
C GLY A 180 -2.90 -13.51 7.17
N ILE A 181 -4.04 -13.67 7.84
CA ILE A 181 -5.27 -14.24 7.30
C ILE A 181 -6.43 -13.36 7.73
N SER A 182 -7.25 -12.93 6.79
CA SER A 182 -8.40 -12.09 7.06
C SER A 182 -9.55 -12.40 6.11
N ARG A 183 -10.74 -11.89 6.45
CA ARG A 183 -11.85 -11.89 5.49
C ARG A 183 -11.49 -11.09 4.25
N HIS A 184 -12.16 -11.43 3.16
CA HIS A 184 -12.17 -10.68 1.93
C HIS A 184 -13.62 -10.44 1.50
N ALA A 185 -13.85 -9.55 0.54
CA ALA A 185 -15.17 -9.35 -0.05
C ALA A 185 -15.71 -10.66 -0.68
N GLY A 186 -17.00 -10.92 -0.50
CA GLY A 186 -17.62 -12.16 -0.93
C GLY A 186 -17.17 -13.39 -0.13
N PRO A 187 -17.40 -14.60 -0.65
CA PRO A 187 -17.05 -15.84 0.02
C PRO A 187 -15.58 -16.20 -0.21
N SER A 188 -14.67 -15.36 0.26
CA SER A 188 -13.24 -15.55 0.03
C SER A 188 -12.38 -15.10 1.23
N THR A 189 -11.13 -15.55 1.22
CA THR A 189 -10.13 -15.25 2.25
C THR A 189 -8.95 -14.51 1.63
N ASN A 190 -8.62 -13.36 2.18
CA ASN A 190 -7.38 -12.65 1.89
C ASN A 190 -6.26 -13.16 2.81
N TRP A 191 -5.08 -13.38 2.24
CA TRP A 191 -3.92 -13.84 3.00
C TRP A 191 -2.63 -13.20 2.50
N TYR A 192 -1.63 -13.18 3.36
CA TYR A 192 -0.26 -12.83 3.01
C TYR A 192 0.74 -13.61 3.86
N ALA A 193 1.94 -13.79 3.31
CA ALA A 193 3.07 -14.35 4.03
C ALA A 193 4.34 -13.59 3.64
N THR A 194 5.30 -13.46 4.58
CA THR A 194 6.59 -12.84 4.29
C THR A 194 7.70 -13.88 4.36
N LEU A 195 8.74 -13.71 3.54
CA LEU A 195 9.92 -14.57 3.51
C LEU A 195 11.18 -13.70 3.49
N THR A 196 12.27 -14.17 4.10
CA THR A 196 13.58 -13.51 4.09
C THR A 196 14.50 -13.98 2.95
N ALA A 197 14.06 -14.96 2.17
CA ALA A 197 14.77 -15.46 1.01
C ALA A 197 14.02 -15.10 -0.28
N ALA A 198 14.76 -14.75 -1.32
CA ALA A 198 14.20 -14.54 -2.66
C ALA A 198 13.88 -15.88 -3.32
N ALA A 199 12.90 -15.86 -4.21
CA ALA A 199 12.59 -16.97 -5.12
C ALA A 199 12.49 -16.44 -6.57
N PRO A 200 12.82 -17.25 -7.58
CA PRO A 200 12.81 -16.80 -8.97
C PRO A 200 11.40 -16.46 -9.46
N ASP A 201 10.40 -17.19 -9.00
CA ASP A 201 9.01 -17.00 -9.37
C ASP A 201 8.03 -17.30 -8.22
N VAL A 202 6.74 -17.16 -8.49
CA VAL A 202 5.66 -17.37 -7.50
C VAL A 202 5.54 -18.83 -7.08
N ALA A 203 5.75 -19.78 -7.98
CA ALA A 203 5.62 -21.21 -7.67
C ALA A 203 6.72 -21.65 -6.71
N ASP A 204 7.95 -21.21 -6.94
CA ASP A 204 9.08 -21.44 -6.06
C ASP A 204 8.90 -20.71 -4.71
N ALA A 205 8.37 -19.47 -4.73
CA ALA A 205 8.06 -18.74 -3.51
C ALA A 205 6.99 -19.45 -2.66
N LEU A 206 5.94 -20.01 -3.26
CA LEU A 206 4.94 -20.82 -2.57
C LEU A 206 5.54 -22.11 -2.00
N THR A 207 6.41 -22.77 -2.76
CA THR A 207 7.13 -23.96 -2.28
C THR A 207 8.01 -23.64 -1.09
N LEU A 208 8.74 -22.53 -1.16
CA LEU A 208 9.56 -22.02 -0.04
C LEU A 208 8.70 -21.69 1.17
N ALA A 209 7.57 -20.99 0.99
CA ALA A 209 6.65 -20.65 2.08
C ALA A 209 6.09 -21.88 2.78
N ARG A 210 5.66 -22.90 2.02
CA ARG A 210 5.18 -24.18 2.59
C ARG A 210 6.23 -24.86 3.45
N ARG A 211 7.49 -24.83 3.05
CA ARG A 211 8.62 -25.39 3.86
C ARG A 211 8.89 -24.55 5.09
N THR A 212 8.99 -23.21 4.93
CA THR A 212 9.29 -22.28 6.01
C THR A 212 8.24 -22.35 7.12
N TYR A 213 6.97 -22.45 6.75
CA TYR A 213 5.84 -22.45 7.69
C TYR A 213 5.29 -23.85 8.00
N ALA A 214 6.05 -24.92 7.71
CA ALA A 214 5.63 -26.32 7.91
C ALA A 214 5.28 -26.65 9.38
N ALA A 215 5.95 -26.01 10.34
CA ALA A 215 5.72 -26.21 11.78
C ALA A 215 4.66 -25.24 12.39
N HIS A 216 4.07 -24.35 11.58
CA HIS A 216 3.06 -23.40 12.03
C HIS A 216 1.68 -24.08 12.22
N PRO A 217 0.72 -23.38 12.88
CA PRO A 217 -0.63 -23.89 13.10
C PRO A 217 -1.32 -24.35 11.81
N ASP A 218 -2.26 -25.25 11.96
CA ASP A 218 -2.99 -25.89 10.85
C ASP A 218 -3.62 -24.87 9.88
N GLN A 219 -4.20 -23.80 10.41
CA GLN A 219 -4.78 -22.74 9.58
C GLN A 219 -3.75 -22.13 8.60
N VAL A 220 -2.53 -21.86 9.06
CA VAL A 220 -1.45 -21.34 8.20
C VAL A 220 -1.07 -22.34 7.12
N ARG A 221 -0.89 -23.61 7.52
CA ARG A 221 -0.51 -24.69 6.57
C ARG A 221 -1.58 -24.90 5.51
N ARG A 222 -2.85 -24.90 5.90
CA ARG A 222 -3.99 -25.09 4.98
C ARG A 222 -4.10 -23.94 3.99
N VAL A 223 -3.97 -22.68 4.42
CA VAL A 223 -3.97 -21.52 3.53
C VAL A 223 -2.84 -21.62 2.49
N LEU A 224 -1.62 -21.92 2.93
CA LEU A 224 -0.48 -22.04 2.01
C LEU A 224 -0.59 -23.27 1.09
N ALA A 225 -1.21 -24.36 1.55
CA ALA A 225 -1.47 -25.53 0.71
C ALA A 225 -2.51 -25.24 -0.39
N ALA A 226 -3.55 -24.47 -0.07
CA ALA A 226 -4.60 -24.08 -1.02
C ALA A 226 -4.16 -23.04 -2.04
N ALA A 227 -3.17 -22.20 -1.71
CA ALA A 227 -2.70 -21.12 -2.57
C ALA A 227 -2.05 -21.66 -3.86
N THR A 228 -2.35 -21.02 -4.99
CA THR A 228 -1.81 -21.37 -6.31
C THR A 228 -1.04 -20.19 -6.93
N PRO A 229 -0.16 -20.42 -7.91
CA PRO A 229 0.55 -19.32 -8.58
C PRO A 229 -0.37 -18.32 -9.30
N THR A 230 -1.57 -18.73 -9.70
CA THR A 230 -2.53 -17.88 -10.41
C THR A 230 -3.28 -16.90 -9.52
N ASP A 231 -3.47 -17.24 -8.25
CA ASP A 231 -4.16 -16.40 -7.25
C ASP A 231 -3.19 -15.69 -6.30
N THR A 232 -1.89 -15.81 -6.53
CA THR A 232 -0.83 -15.33 -5.63
C THR A 232 0.11 -14.36 -6.32
N GLY A 233 0.41 -13.24 -5.67
CA GLY A 233 1.46 -12.31 -6.05
C GLY A 233 2.71 -12.46 -5.20
N TRP A 234 3.86 -12.22 -5.79
CA TRP A 234 5.17 -12.25 -5.17
C TRP A 234 5.89 -10.92 -5.36
N HIS A 235 6.23 -10.23 -4.27
CA HIS A 235 6.76 -8.87 -4.30
C HIS A 235 7.84 -8.66 -3.26
N GLU A 236 8.93 -8.05 -3.67
CA GLU A 236 9.93 -7.52 -2.74
C GLU A 236 9.37 -6.35 -1.95
N ILE A 237 9.60 -6.31 -0.64
CA ILE A 237 9.25 -5.19 0.22
C ILE A 237 10.35 -4.14 0.14
N LEU A 238 10.03 -3.02 -0.48
CA LEU A 238 10.89 -1.87 -0.62
C LEU A 238 10.47 -0.76 0.36
N GLU A 239 11.44 -0.05 0.89
CA GLU A 239 11.22 1.13 1.72
C GLU A 239 11.89 2.35 1.12
N ALA A 240 11.19 3.47 1.12
CA ALA A 240 11.77 4.75 0.73
C ALA A 240 12.84 5.18 1.76
N ARG A 241 13.92 5.82 1.30
CA ARG A 241 14.87 6.48 2.19
C ARG A 241 14.22 7.73 2.80
N ALA A 242 14.66 8.15 3.97
CA ALA A 242 14.22 9.42 4.54
C ALA A 242 14.59 10.57 3.61
N THR A 243 13.71 11.55 3.52
CA THR A 243 13.95 12.78 2.77
C THR A 243 13.57 14.00 3.61
N THR A 244 14.29 15.08 3.40
CA THR A 244 13.99 16.38 4.01
C THR A 244 13.18 17.28 3.08
N ARG A 245 12.89 16.82 1.87
CA ARG A 245 12.12 17.57 0.87
C ARG A 245 11.28 16.64 0.01
N LEU A 246 10.01 16.98 -0.18
CA LEU A 246 9.10 16.35 -1.14
C LEU A 246 9.07 17.12 -2.47
N VAL A 247 9.57 18.35 -2.49
CA VAL A 247 9.60 19.24 -3.66
C VAL A 247 11.03 19.60 -4.02
N ARG A 248 11.40 19.44 -5.29
CA ARG A 248 12.67 19.89 -5.86
C ARG A 248 12.46 20.49 -7.26
N GLY A 249 12.64 21.83 -7.37
CA GLY A 249 12.32 22.55 -8.60
C GLY A 249 10.85 22.32 -8.97
N ARG A 250 10.61 21.82 -10.17
CA ARG A 250 9.27 21.47 -10.66
C ARG A 250 8.80 20.04 -10.30
N TYR A 251 9.57 19.28 -9.54
CA TYR A 251 9.23 17.89 -9.19
C TYR A 251 8.65 17.77 -7.80
N VAL A 252 7.57 16.98 -7.66
CA VAL A 252 6.89 16.69 -6.41
C VAL A 252 6.75 15.18 -6.24
N LEU A 253 7.13 14.64 -5.09
CA LEU A 253 6.93 13.23 -4.73
C LEU A 253 5.59 13.03 -4.02
N VAL A 254 4.82 12.00 -4.41
CA VAL A 254 3.59 11.57 -3.75
C VAL A 254 3.54 10.04 -3.60
N GLY A 255 2.79 9.55 -2.64
CA GLY A 255 2.57 8.13 -2.43
C GLY A 255 3.87 7.34 -2.19
N ASP A 256 3.97 6.14 -2.76
CA ASP A 256 5.14 5.27 -2.60
C ASP A 256 6.43 5.87 -3.17
N ALA A 257 6.35 6.78 -4.15
CA ALA A 257 7.53 7.53 -4.60
C ALA A 257 8.09 8.42 -3.49
N ALA A 258 7.24 8.96 -2.62
CA ALA A 258 7.63 9.76 -1.46
C ALA A 258 8.02 8.91 -0.24
N HIS A 259 7.24 7.88 0.08
CA HIS A 259 7.31 7.22 1.39
C HIS A 259 6.98 5.72 1.36
N ALA A 260 7.33 4.99 0.28
CA ALA A 260 7.17 3.53 0.25
C ALA A 260 7.57 2.90 1.58
N MET A 261 6.70 2.07 2.13
CA MET A 261 6.82 1.51 3.47
C MET A 261 6.50 0.02 3.52
N SER A 262 7.00 -0.66 4.53
CA SER A 262 6.59 -2.03 4.85
C SER A 262 5.08 -2.10 5.06
N PRO A 263 4.40 -3.19 4.69
CA PRO A 263 2.93 -3.27 4.74
C PRO A 263 2.35 -3.50 6.15
N HIS A 264 3.18 -3.62 7.18
CA HIS A 264 2.81 -4.07 8.53
C HIS A 264 1.79 -3.18 9.27
N LEU A 265 1.64 -1.91 8.88
CA LEU A 265 0.57 -1.03 9.38
C LEU A 265 -0.63 -0.92 8.43
N GLY A 266 -0.57 -1.53 7.25
CA GLY A 266 -1.65 -1.45 6.25
C GLY A 266 -1.96 -0.03 5.76
N ARG A 267 -1.02 0.95 5.86
CA ARG A 267 -1.31 2.38 5.65
C ARG A 267 -0.82 2.96 4.32
N GLY A 268 -0.06 2.22 3.51
CA GLY A 268 0.58 2.78 2.29
C GLY A 268 -0.42 3.42 1.31
N ALA A 269 -1.52 2.74 1.00
CA ALA A 269 -2.57 3.27 0.12
C ALA A 269 -3.28 4.49 0.75
N CYS A 270 -3.50 4.47 2.06
CA CYS A 270 -4.13 5.57 2.79
C CYS A 270 -3.26 6.84 2.77
N GLU A 271 -1.96 6.71 2.98
CA GLU A 271 -1.03 7.84 2.87
C GLU A 271 -0.96 8.37 1.43
N SER A 272 -1.09 7.50 0.43
CA SER A 272 -1.16 7.89 -0.99
C SER A 272 -2.41 8.71 -1.31
N LEU A 273 -3.57 8.32 -0.77
CA LEU A 273 -4.83 9.08 -0.89
C LEU A 273 -4.75 10.42 -0.19
N ALA A 274 -4.17 10.47 1.01
CA ALA A 274 -3.98 11.71 1.75
C ALA A 274 -3.00 12.66 1.05
N ASP A 275 -1.94 12.15 0.41
CA ASP A 275 -1.04 12.97 -0.42
C ASP A 275 -1.79 13.62 -1.58
N ALA A 276 -2.60 12.83 -2.29
CA ALA A 276 -3.38 13.30 -3.42
C ALA A 276 -4.36 14.41 -3.01
N ASP A 277 -5.10 14.21 -1.91
CA ASP A 277 -6.07 15.19 -1.39
C ASP A 277 -5.37 16.50 -0.97
N VAL A 278 -4.30 16.41 -0.17
CA VAL A 278 -3.58 17.59 0.32
C VAL A 278 -2.95 18.36 -0.83
N LEU A 279 -2.33 17.67 -1.81
CA LEU A 279 -1.73 18.32 -2.97
C LEU A 279 -2.78 18.95 -3.88
N ALA A 280 -3.89 18.26 -4.15
CA ALA A 280 -4.98 18.81 -4.97
C ALA A 280 -5.58 20.07 -4.35
N ARG A 281 -5.89 20.05 -3.05
CA ARG A 281 -6.39 21.24 -2.33
C ARG A 281 -5.38 22.39 -2.34
N ALA A 282 -4.11 22.10 -2.14
CA ALA A 282 -3.05 23.11 -2.13
C ALA A 282 -2.89 23.76 -3.52
N LEU A 283 -2.89 22.97 -4.59
CA LEU A 283 -2.83 23.48 -5.97
C LEU A 283 -4.10 24.27 -6.33
N THR A 284 -5.27 23.80 -5.93
CA THR A 284 -6.54 24.49 -6.14
C THR A 284 -6.57 25.85 -5.46
N THR A 285 -5.98 25.97 -4.26
CA THR A 285 -6.01 27.22 -3.46
C THR A 285 -4.96 28.23 -3.93
N ALA A 286 -3.73 27.78 -4.23
CA ALA A 286 -2.59 28.66 -4.45
C ALA A 286 -1.86 28.43 -5.79
N GLY A 287 -2.46 27.69 -6.74
CA GLY A 287 -1.79 27.35 -7.99
C GLY A 287 -0.51 26.55 -7.72
N LEU A 288 0.52 26.75 -8.57
CA LEU A 288 1.80 26.03 -8.43
C LEU A 288 2.54 26.29 -7.10
N ASP A 289 2.31 27.45 -6.45
CA ASP A 289 2.90 27.75 -5.15
C ASP A 289 2.36 26.85 -4.02
N GLY A 290 1.21 26.21 -4.23
CA GLY A 290 0.60 25.26 -3.31
C GLY A 290 1.50 24.09 -2.93
N VAL A 291 2.48 23.73 -3.76
CA VAL A 291 3.42 22.62 -3.47
C VAL A 291 4.19 22.82 -2.17
N ARG A 292 4.42 24.07 -1.74
CA ARG A 292 5.07 24.37 -0.45
C ARG A 292 4.16 24.07 0.74
N ALA A 293 2.86 24.28 0.59
CA ALA A 293 1.88 23.93 1.62
C ALA A 293 1.73 22.40 1.71
N TYR A 294 1.69 21.71 0.58
CA TYR A 294 1.73 20.25 0.53
C TYR A 294 2.97 19.70 1.25
N GLU A 295 4.17 20.17 0.91
CA GLU A 295 5.41 19.71 1.53
C GLU A 295 5.38 19.87 3.06
N ARG A 296 4.97 21.05 3.58
CA ARG A 296 4.85 21.28 5.03
C ARG A 296 3.88 20.30 5.70
N ALA A 297 2.75 20.01 5.05
CA ALA A 297 1.71 19.16 5.61
C ALA A 297 2.11 17.68 5.58
N ARG A 298 2.84 17.24 4.56
CA ARG A 298 3.06 15.81 4.30
C ARG A 298 4.50 15.31 4.53
N LEU A 299 5.45 16.20 4.81
CA LEU A 299 6.85 15.81 4.98
C LEU A 299 7.08 14.90 6.18
N VAL A 300 6.42 15.12 7.32
CA VAL A 300 6.76 14.47 8.59
C VAL A 300 5.95 13.21 8.84
N MET A 301 4.61 13.30 8.85
CA MET A 301 3.74 12.20 9.29
C MET A 301 3.90 10.91 8.47
N PRO A 302 3.95 10.92 7.13
CA PRO A 302 4.17 9.68 6.37
C PRO A 302 5.53 9.04 6.65
N GLN A 303 6.56 9.83 6.95
CA GLN A 303 7.86 9.28 7.32
C GLN A 303 7.84 8.62 8.70
N LEU A 304 7.12 9.19 9.67
CA LEU A 304 6.89 8.55 10.98
C LEU A 304 6.11 7.25 10.82
N THR A 305 5.05 7.25 10.00
CA THR A 305 4.28 6.03 9.67
C THR A 305 5.18 4.96 9.04
N ARG A 306 6.05 5.34 8.11
CA ARG A 306 7.03 4.45 7.50
C ARG A 306 8.01 3.87 8.54
N MET A 307 8.52 4.70 9.45
CA MET A 307 9.43 4.26 10.52
C MET A 307 8.73 3.31 11.50
N ALA A 308 7.50 3.61 11.89
CA ALA A 308 6.69 2.75 12.75
C ALA A 308 6.41 1.40 12.09
N SER A 309 6.07 1.40 10.79
CA SER A 309 5.85 0.18 10.01
C SER A 309 7.13 -0.67 9.90
N ALA A 310 8.29 -0.04 9.70
CA ALA A 310 9.58 -0.72 9.71
C ALA A 310 9.95 -1.27 11.10
N GLY A 311 9.58 -0.56 12.17
CA GLY A 311 9.70 -1.02 13.56
C GLY A 311 8.86 -2.27 13.82
N LEU A 312 7.59 -2.24 13.41
CA LEU A 312 6.67 -3.37 13.56
C LEU A 312 7.15 -4.60 12.77
N ARG A 313 7.66 -4.40 11.55
CA ARG A 313 8.28 -5.47 10.76
C ARG A 313 9.44 -6.16 11.50
N ARG A 314 10.31 -5.38 12.16
CA ARG A 314 11.42 -5.95 12.94
C ARG A 314 10.93 -6.65 14.20
N LEU A 315 9.93 -6.07 14.86
CA LEU A 315 9.31 -6.64 16.06
C LEU A 315 8.64 -7.98 15.74
N SER A 316 7.91 -8.08 14.65
CA SER A 316 7.22 -9.31 14.23
C SER A 316 8.17 -10.46 13.91
N ALA A 317 9.42 -10.16 13.51
CA ALA A 317 10.46 -11.13 13.20
C ALA A 317 11.46 -11.36 14.36
N SER A 318 11.24 -10.79 15.56
CA SER A 318 12.26 -10.76 16.63
C SER A 318 12.32 -12.02 17.51
N GLY A 319 11.27 -12.83 17.55
CA GLY A 319 11.26 -14.11 18.25
C GLY A 319 10.67 -14.10 19.68
N PRO A 320 10.69 -15.25 20.36
CA PRO A 320 9.88 -15.53 21.57
C PRO A 320 10.11 -14.59 22.76
N THR A 321 11.32 -14.12 22.98
CA THR A 321 11.64 -13.21 24.10
C THR A 321 10.90 -11.89 23.96
N THR A 322 10.92 -11.29 22.78
CA THR A 322 10.22 -10.03 22.49
C THR A 322 8.70 -10.23 22.51
N TYR A 323 8.20 -11.38 22.04
CA TYR A 323 6.78 -11.71 22.08
C TYR A 323 6.27 -11.84 23.53
N GLY A 324 7.13 -12.27 24.47
CA GLY A 324 6.83 -12.24 25.89
C GLY A 324 6.53 -10.84 26.42
N VAL A 325 7.30 -9.84 25.97
CA VAL A 325 7.07 -8.43 26.31
C VAL A 325 5.77 -7.91 25.68
N VAL A 326 5.53 -8.18 24.40
CA VAL A 326 4.26 -7.79 23.73
C VAL A 326 3.06 -8.33 24.51
N ARG A 327 3.10 -9.62 24.87
CA ARG A 327 2.04 -10.27 25.63
C ARG A 327 1.84 -9.68 27.04
N ALA A 328 2.91 -9.25 27.69
CA ALA A 328 2.82 -8.63 29.01
C ALA A 328 2.14 -7.26 28.94
N LEU A 329 2.53 -6.44 27.95
CA LEU A 329 1.98 -5.10 27.73
C LEU A 329 0.50 -5.14 27.35
N THR A 330 0.07 -6.10 26.53
CA THR A 330 -1.33 -6.22 26.07
C THR A 330 -2.28 -6.86 27.12
N ARG A 331 -1.75 -7.38 28.25
CA ARG A 331 -2.55 -7.89 29.36
C ARG A 331 -2.75 -6.86 30.48
N ALA A 332 -1.92 -5.83 30.50
CA ALA A 332 -1.94 -4.79 31.54
C ALA A 332 -2.83 -3.58 31.19
N GLY A 333 -3.35 -3.51 29.97
CA GLY A 333 -4.33 -2.54 29.49
C GLY A 333 -5.68 -3.19 29.20
#